data_ae05276f20145575586dfaa40c17e89f
#
_entry.id   ae05276f20145575586dfaa40c17e89f
#
_cell.length_a   1.000
_cell.length_b   1.000
_cell.length_c   1.000
_cell.angle_alpha   90.00
_cell.angle_beta   90.00
_cell.angle_gamma   90.00
#
_symmetry.space_group_name_H-M   'P 1'
#
loop_
_entity.id
_entity.type
_entity.pdbx_description
1 polymer ?
#
loop_
_entity_poly.entity_id
_entity_poly.type
_entity_poly.pdbx_seq_one_letter_code
_entity_poly.pdbx_strand_id
1 'polypeptide(L)'
;MKNKIGFWAPLRYANVGDDMQAIAFAKHIQKMGYEVKLFQLDEELSALYKLESAPTVDALCKDVNLVVIAGGALLTPFKWYKRILNKAAREYEADFKDLFLASKKYPNVKFCAISMGGDGKVKKPETWYSHWRIDFFRSHSFVDGTVRLAGDVEQMKQAFGKNFVYHADMLFRTPDYFEPKMLPPTDKKRICLQFKKGRYLDKQLLADIFDYAEKHDDMEFHFITTHMPKIGLTYQYMPEKPSKNIFLDAYENPNQLLGVLASCDVTMTSMLHVGLMGLTMNTPFVSYRGPGKTKSFLKSIGGDWAILPEKISFEELRQQVLTKKKEELFGRYNQKAIHEMIEDSLCQYRFCTEVVEKLG
;
A
#
# COMPACT_ATOMS: atom_id res chain seq x y z
N MET A 1 4.49 -29.95 16.05
CA MET A 1 5.15 -28.64 16.01
C MET A 1 4.17 -27.70 15.35
N LYS A 2 3.91 -26.50 15.87
CA LYS A 2 3.12 -25.51 15.14
C LYS A 2 3.92 -25.11 13.92
N ASN A 3 3.34 -25.23 12.74
CA ASN A 3 4.03 -24.80 11.52
C ASN A 3 4.19 -23.29 11.53
N LYS A 4 5.38 -22.80 11.25
CA LYS A 4 5.70 -21.37 11.19
C LYS A 4 5.74 -20.91 9.74
N ILE A 5 5.12 -19.77 9.45
CA ILE A 5 5.05 -19.17 8.11
C ILE A 5 5.87 -17.88 8.10
N GLY A 6 6.71 -17.73 7.09
CA GLY A 6 7.44 -16.50 6.84
C GLY A 6 6.64 -15.54 5.95
N PHE A 7 6.68 -14.23 6.23
CA PHE A 7 6.13 -13.18 5.37
C PHE A 7 7.23 -12.24 4.93
N TRP A 8 7.37 -12.06 3.64
CA TRP A 8 8.30 -11.12 3.06
C TRP A 8 7.56 -9.97 2.37
N ALA A 9 7.92 -8.75 2.69
CA ALA A 9 7.56 -7.52 2.00
C ALA A 9 8.68 -6.49 2.24
N PRO A 10 8.77 -5.39 1.49
CA PRO A 10 9.82 -4.39 1.68
C PRO A 10 9.56 -3.49 2.91
N LEU A 11 9.36 -4.11 4.09
CA LEU A 11 8.92 -3.46 5.34
C LEU A 11 9.94 -2.49 5.92
N ARG A 12 11.24 -2.64 5.61
CA ARG A 12 12.29 -1.70 6.06
C ARG A 12 12.05 -0.24 5.66
N TYR A 13 11.20 0.00 4.67
CA TYR A 13 10.84 1.34 4.24
C TYR A 13 9.66 1.91 5.04
N ALA A 14 9.09 1.14 5.95
CA ALA A 14 7.93 1.48 6.78
C ALA A 14 6.87 2.26 5.97
N ASN A 15 6.47 1.66 4.84
CA ASN A 15 5.42 2.16 3.96
C ASN A 15 4.09 1.57 4.36
N VAL A 16 3.11 2.40 4.67
CA VAL A 16 1.80 1.95 5.15
C VAL A 16 1.16 0.88 4.27
N GLY A 17 1.27 0.98 2.94
CA GLY A 17 0.68 -0.01 2.04
C GLY A 17 1.31 -1.39 2.18
N ASP A 18 2.63 -1.45 2.29
CA ASP A 18 3.38 -2.70 2.44
C ASP A 18 3.23 -3.25 3.87
N ASP A 19 3.29 -2.37 4.89
CA ASP A 19 3.10 -2.74 6.30
C ASP A 19 1.71 -3.36 6.52
N MET A 20 0.65 -2.68 6.05
CA MET A 20 -0.72 -3.16 6.22
C MET A 20 -0.98 -4.48 5.51
N GLN A 21 -0.45 -4.65 4.29
CA GLN A 21 -0.60 -5.90 3.55
C GLN A 21 0.05 -7.07 4.29
N ALA A 22 1.31 -6.90 4.71
CA ALA A 22 2.03 -7.96 5.40
C ALA A 22 1.43 -8.27 6.79
N ILE A 23 1.08 -7.25 7.57
CA ILE A 23 0.49 -7.41 8.91
C ILE A 23 -0.90 -8.06 8.81
N ALA A 24 -1.75 -7.65 7.86
CA ALA A 24 -3.08 -8.21 7.71
C ALA A 24 -3.04 -9.70 7.33
N PHE A 25 -2.18 -10.10 6.38
CA PHE A 25 -1.99 -11.51 6.06
C PHE A 25 -1.40 -12.29 7.23
N ALA A 26 -0.41 -11.74 7.94
CA ALA A 26 0.17 -12.38 9.13
C ALA A 26 -0.89 -12.61 10.21
N LYS A 27 -1.72 -11.60 10.52
CA LYS A 27 -2.83 -11.72 11.47
C LYS A 27 -3.89 -12.72 11.01
N HIS A 28 -4.16 -12.79 9.70
CA HIS A 28 -5.06 -13.79 9.13
C HIS A 28 -4.57 -15.21 9.43
N ILE A 29 -3.31 -15.49 9.17
CA ILE A 29 -2.70 -16.80 9.38
C ILE A 29 -2.52 -17.13 10.87
N GLN A 30 -2.25 -16.14 11.72
CA GLN A 30 -2.25 -16.33 13.18
C GLN A 30 -3.62 -16.77 13.70
N LYS A 31 -4.74 -16.25 13.16
CA LYS A 31 -6.11 -16.69 13.53
C LYS A 31 -6.36 -18.17 13.19
N MET A 32 -5.62 -18.73 12.22
CA MET A 32 -5.66 -20.16 11.90
C MET A 32 -4.77 -21.01 12.81
N GLY A 33 -4.04 -20.40 13.75
CA GLY A 33 -3.20 -21.10 14.72
C GLY A 33 -1.74 -21.31 14.31
N TYR A 34 -1.29 -20.74 13.20
CA TYR A 34 0.11 -20.77 12.79
C TYR A 34 0.93 -19.71 13.52
N GLU A 35 2.21 -20.01 13.73
CA GLU A 35 3.21 -18.99 14.09
C GLU A 35 3.65 -18.24 12.83
N VAL A 36 3.95 -16.96 12.97
CA VAL A 36 4.34 -16.12 11.83
C VAL A 36 5.55 -15.26 12.17
N LYS A 37 6.40 -15.01 11.17
CA LYS A 37 7.49 -14.04 11.26
C LYS A 37 7.58 -13.22 9.98
N LEU A 38 7.90 -11.94 10.12
CA LEU A 38 7.93 -10.98 9.02
C LEU A 38 9.36 -10.50 8.77
N PHE A 39 9.73 -10.33 7.52
CA PHE A 39 11.04 -9.80 7.14
C PHE A 39 11.13 -8.30 7.47
N GLN A 40 12.09 -7.94 8.34
CA GLN A 40 12.42 -6.55 8.70
C GLN A 40 11.22 -5.67 9.08
N LEU A 41 10.24 -6.26 9.78
CA LEU A 41 9.16 -5.47 10.36
C LEU A 41 9.74 -4.52 11.41
N ASP A 42 9.31 -3.28 11.39
CA ASP A 42 9.68 -2.26 12.36
C ASP A 42 9.40 -2.72 13.81
N GLU A 43 10.29 -2.40 14.75
CA GLU A 43 10.21 -2.88 16.13
C GLU A 43 8.94 -2.42 16.85
N GLU A 44 8.48 -1.18 16.62
CA GLU A 44 7.24 -0.65 17.21
C GLU A 44 6.02 -1.38 16.65
N LEU A 45 5.99 -1.66 15.33
CA LEU A 45 4.93 -2.45 14.71
C LEU A 45 4.97 -3.91 15.16
N SER A 46 6.18 -4.49 15.30
CA SER A 46 6.40 -5.85 15.83
C SER A 46 5.79 -5.98 17.23
N ALA A 47 6.10 -5.04 18.13
CA ALA A 47 5.56 -4.99 19.48
C ALA A 47 4.04 -4.76 19.49
N LEU A 48 3.55 -3.78 18.72
CA LEU A 48 2.14 -3.40 18.68
C LEU A 48 1.24 -4.57 18.21
N TYR A 49 1.68 -5.29 17.18
CA TYR A 49 0.88 -6.39 16.59
C TYR A 49 1.29 -7.78 17.08
N LYS A 50 2.27 -7.89 17.98
CA LYS A 50 2.82 -9.15 18.53
C LYS A 50 3.26 -10.10 17.41
N LEU A 51 4.07 -9.58 16.49
CA LEU A 51 4.61 -10.29 15.33
C LEU A 51 6.13 -10.39 15.44
N GLU A 52 6.69 -11.58 15.20
CA GLU A 52 8.14 -11.80 15.17
C GLU A 52 8.75 -11.10 13.94
N SER A 53 9.85 -10.39 14.10
CA SER A 53 10.63 -9.78 13.01
C SER A 53 11.90 -10.57 12.72
N ALA A 54 12.11 -10.93 11.45
CA ALA A 54 13.33 -11.60 10.98
C ALA A 54 14.25 -10.55 10.32
N PRO A 55 15.50 -10.37 10.79
CA PRO A 55 16.38 -9.30 10.29
C PRO A 55 16.96 -9.56 8.89
N THR A 56 17.00 -10.82 8.46
CA THR A 56 17.54 -11.24 7.16
C THR A 56 16.62 -12.24 6.48
N VAL A 57 16.75 -12.39 5.16
CA VAL A 57 16.01 -13.44 4.41
C VAL A 57 16.43 -14.83 4.88
N ASP A 58 17.67 -15.03 5.27
CA ASP A 58 18.15 -16.29 5.84
C ASP A 58 17.42 -16.62 7.15
N ALA A 59 17.32 -15.66 8.07
CA ALA A 59 16.56 -15.82 9.32
C ALA A 59 15.06 -16.03 9.05
N LEU A 60 14.51 -15.39 8.00
CA LEU A 60 13.12 -15.58 7.59
C LEU A 60 12.87 -17.02 7.12
N CYS A 61 13.77 -17.60 6.32
CA CYS A 61 13.63 -18.93 5.75
C CYS A 61 13.95 -20.07 6.72
N LYS A 62 14.64 -19.77 7.83
CA LYS A 62 14.94 -20.76 8.86
C LYS A 62 13.65 -21.19 9.56
N ASP A 63 13.45 -22.47 9.74
CA ASP A 63 12.34 -23.09 10.48
C ASP A 63 10.93 -22.80 9.91
N VAL A 64 10.84 -22.56 8.59
CA VAL A 64 9.58 -22.42 7.86
C VAL A 64 9.56 -23.34 6.64
N ASN A 65 8.37 -23.75 6.21
CA ASN A 65 8.16 -24.48 4.96
C ASN A 65 7.69 -23.54 3.83
N LEU A 66 7.11 -22.42 4.19
CA LEU A 66 6.54 -21.45 3.27
C LEU A 66 6.94 -20.02 3.63
N VAL A 67 7.32 -19.24 2.62
CA VAL A 67 7.44 -17.79 2.67
C VAL A 67 6.41 -17.16 1.73
N VAL A 68 5.51 -16.40 2.31
CA VAL A 68 4.51 -15.61 1.57
C VAL A 68 5.07 -14.23 1.28
N ILE A 69 5.16 -13.87 0.01
CA ILE A 69 5.48 -12.52 -0.44
C ILE A 69 4.18 -11.71 -0.40
N ALA A 70 4.05 -10.86 0.60
CA ALA A 70 2.81 -10.20 0.96
C ALA A 70 2.67 -8.86 0.26
N GLY A 71 2.00 -8.84 -0.88
CA GLY A 71 1.69 -7.60 -1.61
C GLY A 71 2.90 -6.87 -2.18
N GLY A 72 2.83 -5.56 -2.14
CA GLY A 72 3.88 -4.68 -2.66
C GLY A 72 3.86 -4.49 -4.18
N ALA A 73 4.60 -3.49 -4.66
CA ALA A 73 4.72 -3.18 -6.09
C ALA A 73 5.88 -3.97 -6.74
N LEU A 74 5.95 -5.28 -6.51
CA LEU A 74 7.09 -6.15 -6.79
C LEU A 74 7.37 -6.36 -8.29
N LEU A 75 6.38 -6.12 -9.15
CA LEU A 75 6.55 -6.12 -10.60
C LEU A 75 6.91 -4.74 -11.17
N THR A 76 7.21 -3.75 -10.32
CA THR A 76 7.68 -2.44 -10.78
C THR A 76 9.04 -2.60 -11.47
N PRO A 77 9.15 -2.20 -12.75
CA PRO A 77 10.37 -2.37 -13.51
C PRO A 77 11.38 -1.26 -13.21
N PHE A 78 12.65 -1.62 -13.17
CA PHE A 78 13.75 -0.65 -13.12
C PHE A 78 14.64 -0.81 -14.35
N LYS A 79 14.80 0.24 -15.15
CA LYS A 79 15.80 0.26 -16.21
C LYS A 79 17.20 0.02 -15.63
N TRP A 80 18.07 -0.63 -16.36
CA TRP A 80 19.41 -1.04 -15.92
C TRP A 80 20.23 0.09 -15.25
N TYR A 81 20.17 1.32 -15.81
CA TYR A 81 20.89 2.47 -15.25
C TYR A 81 20.31 2.92 -13.89
N LYS A 82 19.01 2.77 -13.66
CA LYS A 82 18.41 3.05 -12.35
C LYS A 82 18.86 2.05 -11.30
N ARG A 83 19.06 0.79 -11.67
CA ARG A 83 19.61 -0.24 -10.77
C ARG A 83 21.05 0.06 -10.36
N ILE A 84 21.80 0.86 -11.13
CA ILE A 84 23.16 1.30 -10.80
C ILE A 84 23.15 2.62 -10.01
N LEU A 85 22.38 3.60 -10.45
CA LEU A 85 22.45 4.98 -9.94
C LEU A 85 21.52 5.27 -8.76
N ASN A 86 20.44 4.52 -8.61
CA ASN A 86 19.45 4.75 -7.56
C ASN A 86 19.64 3.77 -6.40
N LYS A 87 19.91 4.28 -5.19
CA LYS A 87 20.16 3.47 -3.99
C LYS A 87 18.98 2.54 -3.69
N ALA A 88 17.74 3.08 -3.67
CA ALA A 88 16.55 2.28 -3.36
C ALA A 88 16.33 1.15 -4.39
N ALA A 89 16.57 1.40 -5.69
CA ALA A 89 16.48 0.36 -6.71
C ALA A 89 17.55 -0.73 -6.52
N ARG A 90 18.78 -0.37 -6.10
CA ARG A 90 19.84 -1.35 -5.79
C ARG A 90 19.49 -2.22 -4.60
N GLU A 91 19.03 -1.61 -3.51
CA GLU A 91 18.63 -2.32 -2.30
C GLU A 91 17.47 -3.27 -2.59
N TYR A 92 16.50 -2.81 -3.37
CA TYR A 92 15.37 -3.62 -3.80
C TYR A 92 15.78 -4.84 -4.64
N GLU A 93 16.72 -4.67 -5.58
CA GLU A 93 17.24 -5.79 -6.35
C GLU A 93 18.16 -6.72 -5.52
N ALA A 94 18.83 -6.19 -4.49
CA ALA A 94 19.59 -6.99 -3.54
C ALA A 94 18.68 -7.94 -2.75
N ASP A 95 17.48 -7.50 -2.37
CA ASP A 95 16.51 -8.39 -1.72
C ASP A 95 16.13 -9.59 -2.59
N PHE A 96 15.93 -9.38 -3.90
CA PHE A 96 15.66 -10.50 -4.81
C PHE A 96 16.86 -11.44 -4.96
N LYS A 97 18.10 -10.91 -4.87
CA LYS A 97 19.29 -11.76 -4.78
C LYS A 97 19.24 -12.63 -3.54
N ASP A 98 18.92 -12.05 -2.40
CA ASP A 98 18.87 -12.78 -1.13
C ASP A 98 17.74 -13.82 -1.14
N LEU A 99 16.57 -13.50 -1.68
CA LEU A 99 15.47 -14.45 -1.89
C LEU A 99 15.88 -15.61 -2.81
N PHE A 100 16.56 -15.31 -3.92
CA PHE A 100 17.04 -16.35 -4.83
C PHE A 100 18.07 -17.25 -4.15
N LEU A 101 19.07 -16.68 -3.46
CA LEU A 101 20.06 -17.46 -2.73
C LEU A 101 19.44 -18.30 -1.62
N ALA A 102 18.48 -17.75 -0.90
CA ALA A 102 17.74 -18.50 0.12
C ALA A 102 16.94 -19.66 -0.50
N SER A 103 16.32 -19.46 -1.68
CA SER A 103 15.60 -20.54 -2.38
C SER A 103 16.49 -21.72 -2.79
N LYS A 104 17.81 -21.47 -2.95
CA LYS A 104 18.81 -22.52 -3.21
C LYS A 104 19.29 -23.18 -1.91
N LYS A 105 19.50 -22.36 -0.86
CA LYS A 105 19.96 -22.85 0.44
C LYS A 105 18.91 -23.70 1.17
N TYR A 106 17.64 -23.34 1.00
CA TYR A 106 16.49 -23.97 1.64
C TYR A 106 15.56 -24.63 0.59
N PRO A 107 15.96 -25.75 -0.06
CA PRO A 107 15.22 -26.31 -1.20
C PRO A 107 13.80 -26.77 -0.86
N ASN A 108 13.53 -27.06 0.41
CA ASN A 108 12.22 -27.45 0.90
C ASN A 108 11.29 -26.26 1.15
N VAL A 109 11.83 -25.03 1.27
CA VAL A 109 11.01 -23.84 1.48
C VAL A 109 10.39 -23.43 0.14
N LYS A 110 9.06 -23.29 0.14
CA LYS A 110 8.31 -22.75 -0.99
C LYS A 110 8.09 -21.24 -0.80
N PHE A 111 7.96 -20.56 -1.94
CA PHE A 111 7.66 -19.12 -1.99
C PHE A 111 6.41 -18.92 -2.83
N CYS A 112 5.45 -18.16 -2.35
CA CYS A 112 4.31 -17.70 -3.15
C CYS A 112 4.14 -16.20 -3.00
N ALA A 113 3.49 -15.54 -3.96
CA ALA A 113 3.17 -14.13 -3.82
C ALA A 113 1.66 -13.91 -3.81
N ILE A 114 1.18 -13.04 -2.92
CA ILE A 114 -0.24 -12.74 -2.78
C ILE A 114 -0.47 -11.24 -2.86
N SER A 115 -1.45 -10.81 -3.66
CA SER A 115 -1.77 -9.40 -3.90
C SER A 115 -0.60 -8.59 -4.48
N MET A 116 0.28 -9.27 -5.26
CA MET A 116 1.44 -8.63 -5.89
C MET A 116 0.99 -7.66 -6.97
N GLY A 117 1.67 -6.49 -7.07
CA GLY A 117 1.34 -5.47 -8.05
C GLY A 117 2.51 -5.00 -8.90
N GLY A 118 2.16 -4.51 -10.08
CA GLY A 118 3.05 -3.87 -11.03
C GLY A 118 2.46 -2.58 -11.60
N ASP A 119 2.53 -2.43 -12.90
CA ASP A 119 1.89 -1.34 -13.63
C ASP A 119 0.86 -1.84 -14.69
N GLY A 120 0.51 -3.12 -14.65
CA GLY A 120 -0.44 -3.76 -15.53
C GLY A 120 0.04 -3.93 -16.98
N LYS A 121 1.33 -3.81 -17.25
CA LYS A 121 1.91 -3.86 -18.60
C LYS A 121 2.96 -4.96 -18.72
N VAL A 122 2.84 -5.76 -19.76
CA VAL A 122 3.84 -6.77 -20.08
C VAL A 122 5.16 -6.13 -20.49
N LYS A 123 6.26 -6.61 -19.92
CA LYS A 123 7.61 -6.11 -20.16
C LYS A 123 8.56 -7.27 -20.41
N LYS A 124 9.55 -7.04 -21.28
CA LYS A 124 10.64 -8.00 -21.50
C LYS A 124 11.49 -8.10 -20.23
N PRO A 125 11.57 -9.28 -19.56
CA PRO A 125 12.21 -9.41 -18.26
C PRO A 125 13.66 -8.93 -18.26
N GLU A 126 14.45 -9.34 -19.25
CA GLU A 126 15.89 -9.10 -19.32
C GLU A 126 16.23 -7.59 -19.42
N THR A 127 15.32 -6.79 -19.98
CA THR A 127 15.48 -5.33 -20.08
C THR A 127 15.18 -4.61 -18.77
N TRP A 128 14.22 -5.11 -18.00
CA TRP A 128 13.58 -4.36 -16.91
C TRP A 128 13.87 -4.89 -15.51
N TYR A 129 14.26 -6.17 -15.38
CA TYR A 129 14.52 -6.82 -14.10
C TYR A 129 15.97 -7.28 -14.01
N SER A 130 16.48 -7.45 -12.79
CA SER A 130 17.77 -8.10 -12.58
C SER A 130 17.65 -9.60 -12.89
N HIS A 131 18.77 -10.24 -13.21
CA HIS A 131 18.80 -11.69 -13.38
C HIS A 131 18.36 -12.41 -12.08
N TRP A 132 18.73 -11.90 -10.89
CA TRP A 132 18.30 -12.45 -9.60
C TRP A 132 16.79 -12.51 -9.46
N ARG A 133 16.10 -11.41 -9.85
CA ARG A 133 14.63 -11.37 -9.81
C ARG A 133 14.00 -12.33 -10.80
N ILE A 134 14.56 -12.40 -12.03
CA ILE A 134 14.10 -13.32 -13.07
C ILE A 134 14.28 -14.77 -12.62
N ASP A 135 15.47 -15.12 -12.12
CA ASP A 135 15.81 -16.47 -11.69
C ASP A 135 14.99 -16.89 -10.47
N PHE A 136 14.72 -15.94 -9.53
CA PHE A 136 13.86 -16.20 -8.40
C PHE A 136 12.43 -16.54 -8.84
N PHE A 137 11.80 -15.70 -9.65
CA PHE A 137 10.43 -15.93 -10.11
C PHE A 137 10.30 -17.19 -11.02
N ARG A 138 11.33 -17.53 -11.75
CA ARG A 138 11.37 -18.76 -12.60
C ARG A 138 11.74 -20.01 -11.81
N SER A 139 12.18 -19.89 -10.58
CA SER A 139 12.62 -21.04 -9.77
C SER A 139 11.46 -22.01 -9.46
N HIS A 140 11.80 -23.30 -9.22
CA HIS A 140 10.84 -24.32 -8.77
C HIS A 140 10.35 -24.11 -7.33
N SER A 141 11.11 -23.35 -6.53
CA SER A 141 10.70 -23.00 -5.17
C SER A 141 9.64 -21.91 -5.16
N PHE A 142 9.56 -21.07 -6.22
CA PHE A 142 8.52 -20.05 -6.36
C PHE A 142 7.31 -20.66 -7.07
N VAL A 143 6.20 -20.74 -6.36
CA VAL A 143 4.93 -21.28 -6.87
C VAL A 143 4.04 -20.15 -7.41
N ASP A 144 2.88 -20.53 -7.95
CA ASP A 144 1.87 -19.57 -8.41
C ASP A 144 1.32 -18.73 -7.26
N GLY A 145 0.59 -17.66 -7.59
CA GLY A 145 0.08 -16.70 -6.61
C GLY A 145 -1.03 -15.82 -7.17
N THR A 146 -1.22 -14.66 -6.54
CA THR A 146 -2.21 -13.69 -6.98
C THR A 146 -1.60 -12.32 -7.24
N VAL A 147 -2.22 -11.58 -8.16
CA VAL A 147 -1.91 -10.18 -8.46
C VAL A 147 -3.14 -9.30 -8.21
N ARG A 148 -2.90 -8.01 -8.00
CA ARG A 148 -3.95 -7.01 -7.77
C ARG A 148 -4.24 -6.09 -8.96
N LEU A 149 -3.61 -6.34 -10.11
CA LEU A 149 -3.89 -5.69 -11.38
C LEU A 149 -4.03 -6.77 -12.45
N ALA A 150 -5.15 -6.78 -13.18
CA ALA A 150 -5.43 -7.80 -14.18
C ALA A 150 -4.34 -7.93 -15.25
N GLY A 151 -3.74 -6.82 -15.69
CA GLY A 151 -2.64 -6.83 -16.66
C GLY A 151 -1.35 -7.48 -16.15
N ASP A 152 -1.17 -7.63 -14.83
CA ASP A 152 0.01 -8.29 -14.25
C ASP A 152 -0.07 -9.82 -14.37
N VAL A 153 -1.26 -10.41 -14.59
CA VAL A 153 -1.43 -11.85 -14.88
C VAL A 153 -0.62 -12.23 -16.11
N GLU A 154 -0.78 -11.48 -17.19
CA GLU A 154 -0.07 -11.74 -18.43
C GLU A 154 1.45 -11.50 -18.29
N GLN A 155 1.85 -10.51 -17.48
CA GLN A 155 3.25 -10.30 -17.13
C GLN A 155 3.86 -11.53 -16.45
N MET A 156 3.15 -12.13 -15.47
CA MET A 156 3.64 -13.32 -14.76
C MET A 156 3.76 -14.52 -15.69
N LYS A 157 2.77 -14.73 -16.57
CA LYS A 157 2.76 -15.84 -17.54
C LYS A 157 3.88 -15.70 -18.57
N GLN A 158 3.96 -14.57 -19.27
CA GLN A 158 4.91 -14.38 -20.37
C GLN A 158 6.35 -14.22 -19.91
N ALA A 159 6.57 -13.47 -18.82
CA ALA A 159 7.93 -13.17 -18.35
C ALA A 159 8.55 -14.27 -17.50
N PHE A 160 7.73 -14.95 -16.69
CA PHE A 160 8.21 -15.86 -15.64
C PHE A 160 7.67 -17.28 -15.75
N GLY A 161 6.69 -17.55 -16.66
CA GLY A 161 6.09 -18.86 -16.83
C GLY A 161 5.23 -19.29 -15.63
N LYS A 162 4.62 -18.33 -14.92
CA LYS A 162 3.82 -18.57 -13.71
C LYS A 162 2.35 -18.25 -13.95
N ASN A 163 1.46 -19.10 -13.42
CA ASN A 163 0.02 -18.92 -13.52
C ASN A 163 -0.49 -18.16 -12.29
N PHE A 164 -0.74 -16.88 -12.46
CA PHE A 164 -1.29 -16.04 -11.42
C PHE A 164 -2.75 -15.72 -11.69
N VAL A 165 -3.52 -15.50 -10.62
CA VAL A 165 -4.92 -15.08 -10.69
C VAL A 165 -5.03 -13.64 -10.23
N TYR A 166 -5.88 -12.87 -10.92
CA TYR A 166 -6.20 -11.51 -10.50
C TYR A 166 -7.30 -11.54 -9.43
N HIS A 167 -7.09 -10.78 -8.38
CA HIS A 167 -8.12 -10.38 -7.42
C HIS A 167 -7.90 -8.94 -6.99
N ALA A 168 -8.98 -8.27 -6.57
CA ALA A 168 -8.90 -6.90 -6.06
C ALA A 168 -7.91 -6.76 -4.90
N ASP A 169 -7.37 -5.55 -4.72
CA ASP A 169 -6.34 -5.28 -3.71
C ASP A 169 -6.83 -5.68 -2.31
N MET A 170 -6.04 -6.46 -1.60
CA MET A 170 -6.35 -6.93 -0.26
C MET A 170 -6.59 -5.82 0.76
N LEU A 171 -6.14 -4.60 0.49
CA LEU A 171 -6.37 -3.42 1.34
C LEU A 171 -7.85 -3.05 1.48
N PHE A 172 -8.74 -3.54 0.61
CA PHE A 172 -10.18 -3.42 0.81
C PHE A 172 -10.70 -4.11 2.07
N ARG A 173 -9.90 -4.99 2.70
CA ARG A 173 -10.24 -5.71 3.93
C ARG A 173 -9.51 -5.18 5.16
N THR A 174 -8.96 -3.97 5.10
CA THR A 174 -8.27 -3.36 6.25
C THR A 174 -9.12 -3.30 7.53
N PRO A 175 -10.43 -3.01 7.49
CA PRO A 175 -11.27 -3.01 8.69
C PRO A 175 -11.31 -4.35 9.44
N ASP A 176 -11.03 -5.47 8.78
CA ASP A 176 -11.07 -6.81 9.39
C ASP A 176 -9.88 -7.11 10.30
N TYR A 177 -8.80 -6.33 10.15
CA TYR A 177 -7.50 -6.63 10.77
C TYR A 177 -6.93 -5.49 11.61
N PHE A 178 -7.48 -4.28 11.49
CA PHE A 178 -6.99 -3.09 12.19
C PHE A 178 -8.12 -2.39 12.94
N GLU A 179 -7.78 -1.76 14.04
CA GLU A 179 -8.70 -0.99 14.90
C GLU A 179 -8.37 0.50 14.75
N PRO A 180 -9.15 1.26 13.95
CA PRO A 180 -8.88 2.67 13.71
C PRO A 180 -8.93 3.48 15.01
N LYS A 181 -7.84 4.20 15.31
CA LYS A 181 -7.78 5.14 16.43
C LYS A 181 -8.37 6.47 15.99
N MET A 182 -9.68 6.65 16.19
CA MET A 182 -10.41 7.85 15.77
C MET A 182 -9.86 9.12 16.40
N LEU A 183 -9.88 10.22 15.62
CA LEU A 183 -9.61 11.56 16.15
C LEU A 183 -10.76 12.01 17.08
N PRO A 184 -10.50 12.93 18.03
CA PRO A 184 -11.55 13.50 18.85
C PRO A 184 -12.68 14.11 17.99
N PRO A 185 -13.94 14.08 18.40
CA PRO A 185 -15.05 14.69 17.66
C PRO A 185 -14.84 16.19 17.48
N THR A 186 -15.34 16.73 16.35
CA THR A 186 -15.33 18.18 16.04
C THR A 186 -16.56 18.50 15.18
N ASP A 187 -16.98 19.76 15.23
CA ASP A 187 -18.02 20.30 14.34
C ASP A 187 -17.43 20.79 13.00
N LYS A 188 -16.10 20.86 12.91
CA LYS A 188 -15.39 21.31 11.71
C LYS A 188 -15.30 20.19 10.69
N LYS A 189 -15.27 20.60 9.45
CA LYS A 189 -15.00 19.69 8.34
C LYS A 189 -13.54 19.28 8.30
N ARG A 190 -13.26 17.97 8.26
CA ARG A 190 -11.90 17.44 8.23
C ARG A 190 -11.46 17.02 6.85
N ILE A 191 -10.33 17.54 6.43
CA ILE A 191 -9.74 17.28 5.12
C ILE A 191 -8.38 16.58 5.32
N CYS A 192 -8.28 15.34 4.89
CA CYS A 192 -7.00 14.64 4.88
C CYS A 192 -6.21 15.02 3.61
N LEU A 193 -4.96 15.42 3.78
CA LEU A 193 -4.09 15.89 2.72
C LEU A 193 -2.80 15.05 2.63
N GLN A 194 -2.52 14.50 1.45
CA GLN A 194 -1.26 13.83 1.14
C GLN A 194 -0.68 14.37 -0.16
N PHE A 195 0.43 15.08 -0.09
CA PHE A 195 1.13 15.66 -1.23
C PHE A 195 2.51 15.04 -1.43
N LYS A 196 2.97 15.00 -2.68
CA LYS A 196 4.37 14.67 -3.02
C LYS A 196 5.23 15.92 -2.97
N LYS A 197 6.48 15.76 -2.51
CA LYS A 197 7.51 16.82 -2.55
C LYS A 197 8.02 17.11 -3.97
N GLY A 198 8.78 18.18 -4.05
CA GLY A 198 9.51 18.57 -5.27
C GLY A 198 8.59 19.15 -6.34
N ARG A 199 8.83 18.81 -7.60
CA ARG A 199 8.09 19.36 -8.76
C ARG A 199 6.58 19.04 -8.76
N TYR A 200 6.16 18.10 -7.96
CA TYR A 200 4.75 17.70 -7.83
C TYR A 200 4.00 18.51 -6.77
N LEU A 201 4.73 19.30 -5.96
CA LEU A 201 4.13 20.13 -4.91
C LEU A 201 3.57 21.41 -5.52
N ASP A 202 2.28 21.65 -5.32
CA ASP A 202 1.64 22.91 -5.69
C ASP A 202 1.80 23.91 -4.55
N LYS A 203 2.78 24.80 -4.68
CA LYS A 203 3.08 25.79 -3.65
C LYS A 203 1.98 26.81 -3.48
N GLN A 204 1.28 27.19 -4.59
CA GLN A 204 0.20 28.17 -4.51
C GLN A 204 -1.01 27.55 -3.79
N LEU A 205 -1.44 26.35 -4.18
CA LEU A 205 -2.54 25.66 -3.51
C LEU A 205 -2.25 25.48 -2.00
N LEU A 206 -1.02 25.15 -1.64
CA LEU A 206 -0.62 25.05 -0.23
C LEU A 206 -0.72 26.39 0.49
N ALA A 207 -0.22 27.47 -0.12
CA ALA A 207 -0.29 28.81 0.48
C ALA A 207 -1.75 29.22 0.70
N ASP A 208 -2.64 28.94 -0.26
CA ASP A 208 -4.06 29.23 -0.15
C ASP A 208 -4.74 28.39 0.95
N ILE A 209 -4.37 27.10 1.12
CA ILE A 209 -4.85 26.25 2.22
C ILE A 209 -4.43 26.83 3.58
N PHE A 210 -3.16 27.23 3.73
CA PHE A 210 -2.66 27.82 4.98
C PHE A 210 -3.33 29.16 5.30
N ASP A 211 -3.48 30.03 4.30
CA ASP A 211 -4.18 31.29 4.45
C ASP A 211 -5.64 31.10 4.87
N TYR A 212 -6.32 30.13 4.25
CA TYR A 212 -7.69 29.79 4.63
C TYR A 212 -7.78 29.25 6.05
N ALA A 213 -6.92 28.30 6.41
CA ALA A 213 -6.90 27.70 7.74
C ALA A 213 -6.66 28.72 8.86
N GLU A 214 -5.88 29.79 8.60
CA GLU A 214 -5.62 30.85 9.55
C GLU A 214 -6.84 31.78 9.73
N LYS A 215 -7.57 32.06 8.65
CA LYS A 215 -8.66 33.03 8.61
C LYS A 215 -10.04 32.44 8.97
N HIS A 216 -10.21 31.12 8.84
CA HIS A 216 -11.50 30.43 8.97
C HIS A 216 -11.43 29.29 9.98
N ASP A 217 -12.57 29.00 10.63
CA ASP A 217 -12.70 27.97 11.68
C ASP A 217 -13.61 26.79 11.29
N ASP A 218 -14.05 26.74 10.04
CA ASP A 218 -15.00 25.75 9.54
C ASP A 218 -14.36 24.45 9.04
N MET A 219 -13.02 24.44 8.84
CA MET A 219 -12.28 23.28 8.33
C MET A 219 -11.00 23.01 9.13
N GLU A 220 -10.64 21.74 9.24
CA GLU A 220 -9.37 21.22 9.74
C GLU A 220 -8.65 20.48 8.62
N PHE A 221 -7.34 20.73 8.47
CA PHE A 221 -6.50 20.12 7.45
C PHE A 221 -5.46 19.20 8.08
N HIS A 222 -5.60 17.91 7.86
CA HIS A 222 -4.77 16.84 8.40
C HIS A 222 -3.75 16.39 7.36
N PHE A 223 -2.51 16.83 7.51
CA PHE A 223 -1.41 16.42 6.62
C PHE A 223 -0.86 15.07 7.07
N ILE A 224 -0.88 14.09 6.17
CA ILE A 224 -0.39 12.75 6.43
C ILE A 224 0.86 12.40 5.61
N THR A 225 1.64 11.44 6.10
CA THR A 225 2.66 10.71 5.33
C THR A 225 2.28 9.25 5.21
N THR A 226 2.85 8.55 4.22
CA THR A 226 2.69 7.10 4.05
C THR A 226 3.93 6.31 4.42
N HIS A 227 4.97 7.00 4.91
CA HIS A 227 6.19 6.41 5.45
C HIS A 227 6.45 7.00 6.83
N MET A 228 6.98 6.18 7.73
CA MET A 228 7.39 6.66 9.05
C MET A 228 8.50 7.71 8.92
N PRO A 229 8.41 8.86 9.61
CA PRO A 229 9.40 9.94 9.54
C PRO A 229 10.83 9.50 9.87
N LYS A 230 10.99 8.56 10.81
CA LYS A 230 12.29 8.01 11.24
C LYS A 230 13.10 7.35 10.12
N ILE A 231 12.46 6.89 9.06
CA ILE A 231 13.13 6.23 7.92
C ILE A 231 13.78 7.27 6.97
N GLY A 232 13.45 8.55 7.08
CA GLY A 232 14.04 9.63 6.26
C GLY A 232 13.67 9.60 4.77
N LEU A 233 12.85 8.66 4.32
CA LEU A 233 12.41 8.51 2.92
C LEU A 233 11.15 9.33 2.63
N THR A 234 11.17 10.62 2.97
CA THR A 234 9.98 11.46 2.79
C THR A 234 9.90 12.02 1.37
N TYR A 235 9.31 11.24 0.47
CA TYR A 235 8.86 11.75 -0.84
C TYR A 235 7.62 12.65 -0.72
N GLN A 236 7.14 12.88 0.50
CA GLN A 236 5.88 13.51 0.79
C GLN A 236 6.11 14.82 1.51
N TYR A 237 5.21 15.76 1.26
CA TYR A 237 5.21 17.02 1.93
C TYR A 237 4.54 16.88 3.30
N MET A 238 5.18 17.46 4.30
CA MET A 238 4.64 17.67 5.62
C MET A 238 5.02 19.11 6.00
N PRO A 239 4.11 19.93 6.52
CA PRO A 239 4.44 21.24 7.11
C PRO A 239 5.48 21.08 8.22
N GLU A 240 6.30 22.12 8.43
CA GLU A 240 7.35 22.09 9.47
C GLU A 240 6.77 22.09 10.89
N LYS A 241 5.63 22.75 11.06
CA LYS A 241 4.93 22.86 12.35
C LYS A 241 3.42 22.93 12.15
N PRO A 242 2.63 22.50 13.13
CA PRO A 242 1.20 22.73 13.12
C PRO A 242 0.89 24.21 13.28
N SER A 243 -0.28 24.62 12.84
CA SER A 243 -0.82 25.95 13.08
C SER A 243 -2.33 25.85 13.34
N LYS A 244 -3.03 26.98 13.45
CA LYS A 244 -4.48 26.96 13.57
C LYS A 244 -5.10 26.11 12.44
N ASN A 245 -5.91 25.14 12.79
CA ASN A 245 -6.59 24.23 11.85
C ASN A 245 -5.67 23.42 10.91
N ILE A 246 -4.34 23.36 11.16
CA ILE A 246 -3.37 22.54 10.44
C ILE A 246 -2.78 21.50 11.41
N PHE A 247 -3.01 20.22 11.12
CA PHE A 247 -2.56 19.08 11.91
C PHE A 247 -1.55 18.24 11.15
N LEU A 248 -0.59 17.67 11.88
CA LEU A 248 0.50 16.87 11.31
C LEU A 248 0.35 15.42 11.80
N ASP A 249 -0.29 14.60 10.97
CA ASP A 249 -0.57 13.21 11.28
C ASP A 249 0.38 12.30 10.48
N ALA A 250 1.67 12.42 10.77
CA ALA A 250 2.66 11.54 10.16
C ALA A 250 2.37 10.08 10.47
N TYR A 251 2.59 9.20 9.49
CA TYR A 251 2.37 7.76 9.66
C TYR A 251 3.24 7.20 10.80
N GLU A 252 2.61 6.61 11.78
CA GLU A 252 3.22 5.89 12.89
C GLU A 252 2.90 4.39 12.83
N ASN A 253 1.63 4.07 12.61
CA ASN A 253 1.13 2.70 12.50
C ASN A 253 -0.21 2.66 11.74
N PRO A 254 -0.64 1.48 11.26
CA PRO A 254 -1.91 1.30 10.57
C PRO A 254 -3.15 1.83 11.32
N ASN A 255 -3.27 1.57 12.62
CA ASN A 255 -4.45 1.98 13.40
C ASN A 255 -4.59 3.50 13.49
N GLN A 256 -3.45 4.22 13.67
CA GLN A 256 -3.41 5.68 13.69
C GLN A 256 -3.85 6.26 12.34
N LEU A 257 -3.24 5.82 11.23
CA LEU A 257 -3.56 6.37 9.92
C LEU A 257 -5.00 6.07 9.49
N LEU A 258 -5.48 4.85 9.73
CA LEU A 258 -6.89 4.51 9.46
C LEU A 258 -7.85 5.36 10.30
N GLY A 259 -7.50 5.67 11.54
CA GLY A 259 -8.27 6.57 12.39
C GLY A 259 -8.37 7.98 11.85
N VAL A 260 -7.26 8.53 11.35
CA VAL A 260 -7.25 9.84 10.67
C VAL A 260 -8.15 9.80 9.43
N LEU A 261 -7.97 8.79 8.55
CA LEU A 261 -8.76 8.64 7.33
C LEU A 261 -10.26 8.50 7.65
N ALA A 262 -10.62 7.66 8.62
CA ALA A 262 -12.01 7.44 9.03
C ALA A 262 -12.67 8.71 9.61
N SER A 263 -11.88 9.52 10.32
CA SER A 263 -12.34 10.76 10.95
C SER A 263 -12.48 11.94 9.98
N CYS A 264 -11.95 11.82 8.74
CA CYS A 264 -12.02 12.87 7.75
C CYS A 264 -13.27 12.77 6.86
N ASP A 265 -13.72 13.90 6.33
CA ASP A 265 -14.84 14.00 5.39
C ASP A 265 -14.42 13.68 3.96
N VAL A 266 -13.18 14.00 3.61
CA VAL A 266 -12.59 13.71 2.30
C VAL A 266 -11.07 13.62 2.40
N THR A 267 -10.49 12.77 1.55
CA THR A 267 -9.04 12.64 1.42
C THR A 267 -8.59 13.15 0.05
N MET A 268 -7.66 14.11 0.00
CA MET A 268 -6.97 14.50 -1.22
C MET A 268 -5.57 13.88 -1.24
N THR A 269 -5.33 12.97 -2.19
CA THR A 269 -4.09 12.19 -2.23
C THR A 269 -3.58 11.96 -3.65
N SER A 270 -2.27 11.81 -3.78
CA SER A 270 -1.62 11.29 -4.98
C SER A 270 -1.40 9.76 -4.94
N MET A 271 -1.71 9.10 -3.82
CA MET A 271 -1.35 7.70 -3.55
C MET A 271 -2.58 6.80 -3.57
N LEU A 272 -2.53 5.74 -4.39
CA LEU A 272 -3.66 4.80 -4.53
C LEU A 272 -4.02 4.14 -3.18
N HIS A 273 -3.03 3.64 -2.44
CA HIS A 273 -3.30 2.91 -1.18
C HIS A 273 -4.01 3.78 -0.14
N VAL A 274 -3.63 5.06 -0.04
CA VAL A 274 -4.32 6.02 0.85
C VAL A 274 -5.80 6.16 0.45
N GLY A 275 -6.05 6.29 -0.87
CA GLY A 275 -7.41 6.36 -1.40
C GLY A 275 -8.21 5.08 -1.12
N LEU A 276 -7.63 3.89 -1.34
CA LEU A 276 -8.28 2.61 -1.06
C LEU A 276 -8.64 2.49 0.42
N MET A 277 -7.69 2.78 1.31
CA MET A 277 -7.94 2.77 2.76
C MET A 277 -9.03 3.76 3.17
N GLY A 278 -9.04 4.97 2.58
CA GLY A 278 -10.12 5.93 2.79
C GLY A 278 -11.48 5.36 2.40
N LEU A 279 -11.61 4.76 1.21
CA LEU A 279 -12.87 4.16 0.76
C LEU A 279 -13.37 3.06 1.71
N THR A 280 -12.49 2.23 2.25
CA THR A 280 -12.88 1.19 3.22
C THR A 280 -13.34 1.75 4.56
N MET A 281 -12.95 2.99 4.88
CA MET A 281 -13.41 3.77 6.03
C MET A 281 -14.61 4.68 5.68
N ASN A 282 -15.28 4.43 4.56
CA ASN A 282 -16.35 5.28 4.03
C ASN A 282 -15.93 6.75 3.81
N THR A 283 -14.65 7.00 3.60
CA THR A 283 -14.12 8.33 3.31
C THR A 283 -13.79 8.46 1.82
N PRO A 284 -14.51 9.33 1.10
CA PRO A 284 -14.24 9.56 -0.31
C PRO A 284 -12.85 10.14 -0.51
N PHE A 285 -12.20 9.82 -1.65
CA PHE A 285 -10.93 10.43 -1.97
C PHE A 285 -10.90 11.05 -3.36
N VAL A 286 -10.21 12.16 -3.50
CA VAL A 286 -9.90 12.79 -4.77
C VAL A 286 -8.42 12.66 -5.08
N SER A 287 -8.09 12.37 -6.33
CA SER A 287 -6.70 12.21 -6.77
C SER A 287 -6.16 13.53 -7.31
N TYR A 288 -5.18 14.08 -6.62
CA TYR A 288 -4.45 15.26 -7.08
C TYR A 288 -3.04 14.88 -7.53
N ARG A 289 -2.74 15.08 -8.82
CA ARG A 289 -1.44 14.73 -9.44
C ARG A 289 -1.03 13.28 -9.19
N GLY A 290 -2.02 12.39 -9.08
CA GLY A 290 -1.81 10.96 -8.88
C GLY A 290 -1.29 10.27 -10.14
N PRO A 291 -0.60 9.12 -9.99
CA PRO A 291 -0.13 8.30 -11.10
C PRO A 291 -1.28 7.66 -11.87
N GLY A 292 -0.97 7.17 -13.08
CA GLY A 292 -1.95 6.55 -13.96
C GLY A 292 -2.77 5.43 -13.31
N LYS A 293 -2.16 4.61 -12.46
CA LYS A 293 -2.86 3.55 -11.72
C LYS A 293 -3.96 4.08 -10.80
N THR A 294 -3.77 5.23 -10.13
CA THR A 294 -4.79 5.86 -9.30
C THR A 294 -5.95 6.40 -10.16
N LYS A 295 -5.62 7.01 -11.29
CA LYS A 295 -6.62 7.50 -12.27
C LYS A 295 -7.42 6.32 -12.86
N SER A 296 -6.74 5.23 -13.25
CA SER A 296 -7.42 4.04 -13.79
C SER A 296 -8.34 3.39 -12.75
N PHE A 297 -7.90 3.32 -11.50
CA PHE A 297 -8.74 2.82 -10.41
C PHE A 297 -10.00 3.68 -10.21
N LEU A 298 -9.85 5.00 -10.10
CA LEU A 298 -11.00 5.91 -9.96
C LEU A 298 -12.01 5.74 -11.10
N LYS A 299 -11.52 5.63 -12.35
CA LYS A 299 -12.38 5.37 -13.50
C LYS A 299 -13.16 4.06 -13.37
N SER A 300 -12.54 3.00 -12.88
CA SER A 300 -13.20 1.69 -12.71
C SER A 300 -14.33 1.70 -11.69
N ILE A 301 -14.35 2.66 -10.78
CA ILE A 301 -15.43 2.86 -9.80
C ILE A 301 -16.31 4.08 -10.11
N GLY A 302 -16.32 4.57 -11.36
CA GLY A 302 -17.13 5.74 -11.76
C GLY A 302 -16.68 7.06 -11.13
N GLY A 303 -15.44 7.14 -10.70
CA GLY A 303 -14.86 8.27 -9.99
C GLY A 303 -14.10 9.26 -10.89
N ASP A 304 -14.47 9.44 -12.16
CA ASP A 304 -13.83 10.42 -13.06
C ASP A 304 -13.85 11.84 -12.48
N TRP A 305 -14.92 12.21 -11.80
CA TRP A 305 -15.10 13.48 -11.09
C TRP A 305 -14.05 13.69 -9.99
N ALA A 306 -13.51 12.63 -9.42
CA ALA A 306 -12.52 12.65 -8.34
C ALA A 306 -11.06 12.75 -8.87
N ILE A 307 -10.87 12.79 -10.19
CA ILE A 307 -9.57 13.04 -10.81
C ILE A 307 -9.41 14.54 -11.01
N LEU A 308 -8.79 15.20 -10.04
CA LEU A 308 -8.60 16.65 -10.09
C LEU A 308 -7.64 17.04 -11.22
N PRO A 309 -7.83 18.21 -11.85
CA PRO A 309 -6.90 18.74 -12.84
C PRO A 309 -5.51 19.01 -12.22
N GLU A 310 -4.47 19.04 -13.05
CA GLU A 310 -3.09 19.28 -12.58
C GLU A 310 -2.90 20.67 -11.95
N LYS A 311 -3.73 21.62 -12.35
CA LYS A 311 -3.84 22.94 -11.73
C LYS A 311 -5.29 23.15 -11.33
N ILE A 312 -5.51 23.45 -10.07
CA ILE A 312 -6.81 23.77 -9.49
C ILE A 312 -6.57 24.87 -8.45
N SER A 313 -7.37 25.91 -8.46
CA SER A 313 -7.36 26.90 -7.39
C SER A 313 -8.00 26.33 -6.12
N PHE A 314 -7.63 26.89 -4.97
CA PHE A 314 -8.25 26.48 -3.70
C PHE A 314 -9.76 26.73 -3.71
N GLU A 315 -10.22 27.82 -4.29
CA GLU A 315 -11.66 28.14 -4.36
C GLU A 315 -12.42 27.13 -5.22
N GLU A 316 -11.88 26.72 -6.38
CA GLU A 316 -12.49 25.66 -7.20
C GLU A 316 -12.53 24.33 -6.45
N LEU A 317 -11.44 23.97 -5.79
CA LEU A 317 -11.36 22.76 -4.95
C LEU A 317 -12.39 22.81 -3.82
N ARG A 318 -12.49 23.94 -3.15
CA ARG A 318 -13.46 24.18 -2.07
C ARG A 318 -14.88 24.00 -2.54
N GLN A 319 -15.26 24.64 -3.65
CA GLN A 319 -16.62 24.56 -4.22
C GLN A 319 -16.97 23.14 -4.73
N GLN A 320 -16.02 22.48 -5.41
CA GLN A 320 -16.28 21.18 -6.03
C GLN A 320 -16.25 20.02 -5.05
N VAL A 321 -15.42 20.10 -3.99
CA VAL A 321 -15.10 18.98 -3.10
C VAL A 321 -15.25 19.35 -1.62
N LEU A 322 -14.53 20.35 -1.13
CA LEU A 322 -14.33 20.52 0.32
C LEU A 322 -15.60 20.95 1.06
N THR A 323 -16.52 21.66 0.44
CA THR A 323 -17.80 22.05 1.04
C THR A 323 -18.89 20.99 0.93
N LYS A 324 -18.66 19.92 0.14
CA LYS A 324 -19.64 18.85 -0.06
C LYS A 324 -19.71 17.93 1.15
N LYS A 325 -20.86 17.35 1.43
CA LYS A 325 -21.02 16.33 2.49
C LYS A 325 -20.27 15.05 2.11
N LYS A 326 -19.74 14.36 3.10
CA LYS A 326 -19.04 13.08 2.96
C LYS A 326 -19.89 12.06 2.18
N GLU A 327 -21.16 11.93 2.56
CA GLU A 327 -22.13 11.00 1.96
C GLU A 327 -22.43 11.37 0.50
N GLU A 328 -22.54 12.68 0.19
CA GLU A 328 -22.75 13.16 -1.18
C GLU A 328 -21.56 12.75 -2.08
N LEU A 329 -20.33 13.02 -1.64
CA LEU A 329 -19.14 12.65 -2.39
C LEU A 329 -19.01 11.13 -2.55
N PHE A 330 -19.24 10.40 -1.46
CA PHE A 330 -19.13 8.93 -1.46
C PHE A 330 -20.19 8.31 -2.38
N GLY A 331 -21.42 8.82 -2.38
CA GLY A 331 -22.51 8.38 -3.23
C GLY A 331 -22.31 8.63 -4.73
N ARG A 332 -21.33 9.49 -5.13
CA ARG A 332 -21.00 9.73 -6.55
C ARG A 332 -20.17 8.60 -7.17
N TYR A 333 -19.59 7.69 -6.37
CA TYR A 333 -18.93 6.50 -6.89
C TYR A 333 -19.96 5.42 -7.26
N ASN A 334 -19.55 4.52 -8.14
CA ASN A 334 -20.29 3.29 -8.39
C ASN A 334 -20.20 2.34 -7.20
N GLN A 335 -21.19 2.41 -6.31
CA GLN A 335 -21.24 1.63 -5.07
C GLN A 335 -21.22 0.13 -5.34
N LYS A 336 -21.85 -0.34 -6.42
CA LYS A 336 -21.83 -1.75 -6.82
C LYS A 336 -20.40 -2.19 -7.16
N ALA A 337 -19.65 -1.40 -7.93
CA ALA A 337 -18.26 -1.73 -8.28
C ALA A 337 -17.35 -1.76 -7.04
N ILE A 338 -17.52 -0.84 -6.10
CA ILE A 338 -16.79 -0.85 -4.83
C ILE A 338 -17.10 -2.11 -4.04
N HIS A 339 -18.38 -2.46 -3.89
CA HIS A 339 -18.80 -3.67 -3.18
C HIS A 339 -18.23 -4.94 -3.81
N GLU A 340 -18.31 -5.06 -5.14
CA GLU A 340 -17.72 -6.19 -5.89
C GLU A 340 -16.21 -6.31 -5.65
N MET A 341 -15.47 -5.19 -5.59
CA MET A 341 -14.03 -5.21 -5.27
C MET A 341 -13.76 -5.62 -3.82
N ILE A 342 -14.59 -5.19 -2.86
CA ILE A 342 -14.48 -5.60 -1.45
C ILE A 342 -14.68 -7.13 -1.35
N GLU A 343 -15.71 -7.66 -1.99
CA GLU A 343 -15.98 -9.09 -1.98
C GLU A 343 -14.89 -9.91 -2.70
N ASP A 344 -14.43 -9.47 -3.88
CA ASP A 344 -13.37 -10.14 -4.62
C ASP A 344 -12.04 -10.13 -3.84
N SER A 345 -11.77 -9.09 -3.06
CA SER A 345 -10.55 -9.01 -2.24
C SER A 345 -10.45 -10.10 -1.17
N LEU A 346 -11.58 -10.70 -0.75
CA LEU A 346 -11.58 -11.90 0.12
C LEU A 346 -10.85 -13.08 -0.51
N CYS A 347 -10.85 -13.18 -1.84
CA CYS A 347 -10.16 -14.26 -2.55
C CYS A 347 -8.64 -14.20 -2.34
N GLN A 348 -8.05 -13.02 -2.07
CA GLN A 348 -6.64 -12.90 -1.68
C GLN A 348 -6.36 -13.67 -0.38
N TYR A 349 -7.25 -13.56 0.60
CA TYR A 349 -7.11 -14.23 1.90
C TYR A 349 -7.43 -15.72 1.81
N ARG A 350 -8.45 -16.11 1.03
CA ARG A 350 -8.78 -17.52 0.76
C ARG A 350 -7.60 -18.22 0.09
N PHE A 351 -7.00 -17.58 -0.92
CA PHE A 351 -5.80 -18.11 -1.57
C PHE A 351 -4.64 -18.24 -0.57
N CYS A 352 -4.44 -17.26 0.31
CA CYS A 352 -3.44 -17.35 1.37
C CYS A 352 -3.67 -18.58 2.27
N THR A 353 -4.90 -18.79 2.71
CA THR A 353 -5.32 -19.95 3.50
C THR A 353 -4.99 -21.27 2.78
N GLU A 354 -5.44 -21.42 1.54
CA GLU A 354 -5.23 -22.65 0.73
C GLU A 354 -3.75 -22.97 0.53
N VAL A 355 -2.93 -21.96 0.26
CA VAL A 355 -1.49 -22.16 0.09
C VAL A 355 -0.81 -22.53 1.41
N VAL A 356 -1.20 -21.89 2.52
CA VAL A 356 -0.66 -22.21 3.85
C VAL A 356 -1.05 -23.62 4.28
N GLU A 357 -2.30 -24.04 4.09
CA GLU A 357 -2.75 -25.40 4.42
C GLU A 357 -2.06 -26.47 3.58
N LYS A 358 -1.74 -26.16 2.33
CA LYS A 358 -1.10 -27.11 1.40
C LYS A 358 0.40 -27.20 1.58
N LEU A 359 1.09 -26.13 1.90
CA LEU A 359 2.55 -26.00 1.85
C LEU A 359 3.20 -25.59 3.18
N GLY A 360 2.40 -25.09 4.12
CA GLY A 360 2.83 -24.56 5.41
C GLY A 360 3.26 -25.56 6.48
#